data_02d094cbbf284421ae8b095ece52e41f
#
_entry.id   02d094cbbf284421ae8b095ece52e41f
#
_cell.length_a   1.000
_cell.length_b   1.000
_cell.length_c   1.000
_cell.angle_alpha   90.00
_cell.angle_beta   90.00
_cell.angle_gamma   90.00
#
_symmetry.space_group_name_H-M   'P 1'
#
loop_
_entity.id
_entity.type
_entity.pdbx_description
1 polymer ?
#
loop_
_entity_poly.entity_id
_entity_poly.type
_entity_poly.pdbx_seq_one_letter_code
_entity_poly.pdbx_strand_id
1 'polypeptide(L)'
;MKYITAFLLPLVLSGCVLTEQNTTQQQIAAAITPEHNELTCIVSSELGQELCETSNEGVLAVIHPAEPIELNLNEETVPTPIQITDSWDRVRKGFTFAVPDKKRVTNQKNWYLRHPSYMKRVSKRAEPFLYYIIEELEKAGMPTELALLPIVESAFDPFAYSHGRAAGMWQFIPGTGKSFGMKQTWWYDGRRDVIASTAGAIKYLQRLHEMFDGDWLHALAAYNSGEGRVMRSIRKNKRLGKATDFWSLDLPRETRAYVPKLLALADILANKESYAFEWPSISNQQIIEIVDVGSQIDLAVAAKKAGLTTKELHALNPGYNRWATDPDGPHRLVVPRRLAEEFISALAETDKKDRLNWVRHKVKSGESLGLVANKYNTTIDVIQSINGMKNNVIYANDFLLVPIALKSMEEYSLSANQRLARTQAEKKGAYQLTHKIKSGDTFWDLSRSYKVSIRDLAKWNGMAPRDPLKPGKELVVWVNQVSEQQTDNSIMRTLTYTVRNGDSLSRIADKFNVKISDIAKWNNLNGKRYLQPGQKLKLYVDVTRT
;
A
#
# COMPACT_ATOMS: atom_id res chain seq x y z
N MET A 1 17.04 57.96 -22.42
CA MET A 1 16.82 58.40 -23.84
C MET A 1 16.47 57.16 -24.68
N LYS A 2 15.34 57.26 -25.35
CA LYS A 2 14.73 56.50 -26.48
C LYS A 2 14.04 55.17 -26.07
N TYR A 3 12.73 55.22 -25.85
CA TYR A 3 11.52 55.06 -26.69
C TYR A 3 11.20 53.56 -26.98
N ILE A 4 10.27 52.99 -26.28
CA ILE A 4 8.83 52.68 -26.41
C ILE A 4 8.36 52.66 -27.87
N THR A 5 7.91 51.50 -28.32
CA THR A 5 6.81 51.40 -29.26
C THR A 5 5.97 50.18 -28.96
N ALA A 6 4.74 50.44 -28.51
CA ALA A 6 3.65 49.48 -28.39
C ALA A 6 3.02 49.26 -29.77
N PHE A 7 2.66 48.03 -30.10
CA PHE A 7 1.71 47.71 -31.17
C PHE A 7 0.53 46.94 -30.58
N LEU A 8 -0.57 47.65 -30.52
CA LEU A 8 -1.93 47.09 -30.39
C LEU A 8 -2.41 46.59 -31.76
N LEU A 9 -2.92 45.39 -31.85
CA LEU A 9 -3.79 44.96 -32.92
C LEU A 9 -4.97 44.12 -32.34
N PRO A 10 -6.16 44.21 -32.93
CA PRO A 10 -7.42 44.02 -32.26
C PRO A 10 -7.91 42.56 -32.27
N LEU A 11 -8.73 42.28 -31.26
CA LEU A 11 -9.60 41.10 -31.20
C LEU A 11 -10.54 41.04 -32.39
N VAL A 12 -10.55 39.91 -33.10
CA VAL A 12 -11.69 39.46 -33.89
C VAL A 12 -12.26 38.20 -33.20
N LEU A 13 -13.39 38.37 -32.58
CA LEU A 13 -14.26 37.30 -32.12
C LEU A 13 -14.86 36.63 -33.36
N SER A 14 -14.53 35.38 -33.60
CA SER A 14 -15.31 34.46 -34.41
C SER A 14 -15.68 33.26 -33.54
N GLY A 15 -16.93 33.25 -33.15
CA GLY A 15 -17.55 32.11 -32.52
C GLY A 15 -17.66 30.95 -33.55
N CYS A 16 -17.03 29.82 -33.25
CA CYS A 16 -17.37 28.53 -33.83
C CYS A 16 -18.05 27.73 -32.74
N VAL A 17 -19.35 27.59 -32.94
CA VAL A 17 -20.19 26.59 -32.30
C VAL A 17 -19.73 25.22 -32.82
N LEU A 18 -19.12 24.40 -31.97
CA LEU A 18 -18.89 23.00 -32.24
C LEU A 18 -20.18 22.22 -31.95
N THR A 19 -20.94 21.95 -33.04
CA THR A 19 -21.91 20.87 -33.08
C THR A 19 -21.14 19.58 -33.45
N GLU A 20 -20.70 18.80 -32.53
CA GLU A 20 -20.34 17.38 -32.72
C GLU A 20 -21.62 16.57 -32.72
N GLN A 21 -22.06 16.18 -33.88
CA GLN A 21 -21.97 14.85 -34.49
C GLN A 21 -22.46 13.72 -33.57
N ASN A 22 -23.79 13.64 -33.50
CA ASN A 22 -24.54 12.41 -33.29
C ASN A 22 -25.08 11.92 -34.66
N THR A 23 -24.18 11.59 -35.59
CA THR A 23 -24.59 11.21 -36.95
C THR A 23 -24.42 9.71 -37.22
N THR A 24 -24.02 8.89 -36.23
CA THR A 24 -23.82 7.45 -36.49
C THR A 24 -24.92 6.56 -35.90
N GLN A 25 -25.81 7.07 -35.07
CA GLN A 25 -26.96 6.29 -34.56
C GLN A 25 -28.28 6.59 -35.28
N GLN A 26 -28.40 7.70 -36.03
CA GLN A 26 -29.62 7.99 -36.77
C GLN A 26 -29.64 7.45 -38.21
N GLN A 27 -28.54 6.98 -38.78
CA GLN A 27 -28.52 6.37 -40.11
C GLN A 27 -28.76 4.85 -40.12
N ILE A 28 -28.78 4.18 -38.96
CA ILE A 28 -29.15 2.75 -38.87
C ILE A 28 -30.64 2.59 -38.56
N ALA A 29 -31.32 3.61 -38.06
CA ALA A 29 -32.76 3.57 -37.76
C ALA A 29 -33.66 3.94 -38.93
N ALA A 30 -33.13 4.39 -40.08
CA ALA A 30 -33.91 4.83 -41.24
C ALA A 30 -34.04 3.78 -42.38
N ALA A 31 -33.54 2.57 -42.19
CA ALA A 31 -33.53 1.53 -43.24
C ALA A 31 -34.50 0.35 -43.00
N ILE A 32 -35.30 0.37 -41.94
CA ILE A 32 -36.33 -0.66 -41.71
C ILE A 32 -37.61 0.01 -41.20
N THR A 33 -38.35 0.64 -42.09
CA THR A 33 -39.79 0.86 -41.96
C THR A 33 -40.47 -0.06 -42.94
N PRO A 34 -41.15 -1.14 -42.51
CA PRO A 34 -42.14 -1.79 -43.38
C PRO A 34 -43.32 -0.83 -43.49
N GLU A 35 -43.80 -0.59 -44.72
CA GLU A 35 -45.07 0.05 -44.97
C GLU A 35 -46.15 -0.63 -44.13
N HIS A 36 -46.85 0.14 -43.32
CA HIS A 36 -47.99 -0.33 -42.55
C HIS A 36 -49.13 -0.65 -43.52
N ASN A 37 -49.31 -1.91 -43.87
CA ASN A 37 -50.64 -2.41 -44.20
C ASN A 37 -51.32 -2.70 -42.85
N GLU A 38 -52.28 -1.86 -42.46
CA GLU A 38 -53.12 -2.13 -41.30
C GLU A 38 -54.00 -3.34 -41.61
N LEU A 39 -53.72 -4.44 -40.92
CA LEU A 39 -54.60 -5.59 -40.85
C LEU A 39 -55.66 -5.32 -39.78
N THR A 40 -56.92 -5.22 -40.18
CA THR A 40 -58.03 -5.13 -39.23
C THR A 40 -58.63 -6.54 -39.09
N CYS A 41 -58.50 -7.13 -37.92
CA CYS A 41 -59.03 -8.46 -37.59
C CYS A 41 -60.29 -8.32 -36.72
N ILE A 42 -61.35 -9.04 -37.10
CA ILE A 42 -62.61 -9.09 -36.32
C ILE A 42 -62.79 -10.53 -35.84
N VAL A 43 -63.00 -10.69 -34.55
CA VAL A 43 -63.30 -12.00 -33.94
C VAL A 43 -64.81 -12.20 -33.96
N SER A 44 -65.30 -13.18 -34.72
CA SER A 44 -66.71 -13.59 -34.72
C SER A 44 -66.96 -14.51 -33.51
N SER A 45 -67.84 -14.09 -32.62
CA SER A 45 -68.15 -14.79 -31.39
C SER A 45 -68.99 -16.09 -31.54
N GLU A 46 -69.38 -16.44 -32.76
CA GLU A 46 -70.24 -17.63 -32.97
C GLU A 46 -69.48 -18.89 -33.51
N LEU A 47 -68.25 -18.75 -33.99
CA LEU A 47 -67.55 -19.86 -34.59
C LEU A 47 -66.06 -20.01 -34.17
N GLY A 48 -65.55 -19.16 -33.33
CA GLY A 48 -64.15 -19.28 -32.82
C GLY A 48 -63.09 -19.14 -33.92
N GLN A 49 -63.36 -18.43 -35.03
CA GLN A 49 -62.44 -18.23 -36.13
C GLN A 49 -62.10 -16.74 -36.27
N GLU A 50 -60.82 -16.41 -36.37
CA GLU A 50 -60.33 -15.06 -36.70
C GLU A 50 -60.38 -14.85 -38.21
N LEU A 51 -61.11 -13.80 -38.69
CA LEU A 51 -61.15 -13.36 -40.04
C LEU A 51 -60.40 -12.03 -40.19
N CYS A 52 -59.35 -12.01 -41.02
CA CYS A 52 -58.56 -10.80 -41.29
C CYS A 52 -58.77 -10.33 -42.74
N GLU A 53 -59.12 -9.04 -42.94
CA GLU A 53 -59.24 -8.42 -44.29
C GLU A 53 -57.96 -7.59 -44.55
N THR A 54 -57.40 -7.78 -45.77
CA THR A 54 -56.38 -6.87 -46.31
C THR A 54 -57.04 -5.87 -47.25
N SER A 55 -56.73 -4.60 -47.13
CA SER A 55 -57.39 -3.46 -47.83
C SER A 55 -57.14 -3.35 -49.32
N ASN A 56 -56.73 -4.42 -50.02
CA ASN A 56 -56.72 -4.46 -51.47
C ASN A 56 -57.25 -5.81 -51.98
N GLU A 57 -58.45 -5.79 -52.55
CA GLU A 57 -59.18 -6.86 -53.19
C GLU A 57 -59.87 -7.84 -52.20
N GLY A 58 -61.20 -7.65 -52.13
CA GLY A 58 -62.10 -8.43 -51.28
C GLY A 58 -62.15 -9.93 -51.60
N VAL A 59 -61.15 -10.67 -51.08
CA VAL A 59 -61.14 -12.12 -51.06
C VAL A 59 -61.02 -12.57 -49.62
N LEU A 60 -62.13 -13.13 -49.11
CA LEU A 60 -62.12 -13.81 -47.78
C LEU A 60 -61.38 -15.13 -47.93
N ALA A 61 -60.19 -15.21 -47.35
CA ALA A 61 -59.45 -16.47 -47.18
C ALA A 61 -59.73 -17.06 -45.81
N VAL A 62 -60.28 -18.25 -45.75
CA VAL A 62 -60.41 -19.00 -44.50
C VAL A 62 -59.06 -19.62 -44.18
N ILE A 63 -58.40 -19.12 -43.11
CA ILE A 63 -57.18 -19.69 -42.64
C ILE A 63 -57.56 -20.84 -41.69
N HIS A 64 -57.32 -22.09 -42.12
CA HIS A 64 -57.36 -23.20 -41.20
C HIS A 64 -56.22 -23.05 -40.16
N PRO A 65 -56.48 -23.29 -38.85
CA PRO A 65 -55.39 -23.29 -37.87
C PRO A 65 -54.40 -24.38 -38.29
N ALA A 66 -53.16 -24.01 -38.55
CA ALA A 66 -52.08 -24.96 -38.75
C ALA A 66 -51.92 -25.77 -37.46
N GLU A 67 -51.83 -27.09 -37.59
CA GLU A 67 -51.45 -27.94 -36.45
C GLU A 67 -50.14 -27.37 -35.83
N PRO A 68 -50.00 -27.37 -34.50
CA PRO A 68 -48.79 -26.85 -33.87
C PRO A 68 -47.62 -27.71 -34.37
N ILE A 69 -46.73 -27.09 -35.17
CA ILE A 69 -45.43 -27.66 -35.46
C ILE A 69 -44.70 -27.73 -34.10
N GLU A 70 -44.58 -28.94 -33.51
CA GLU A 70 -43.61 -29.21 -32.45
C GLU A 70 -42.24 -28.92 -33.04
N LEU A 71 -41.78 -27.68 -32.91
CA LEU A 71 -40.37 -27.33 -33.03
C LEU A 71 -39.67 -28.08 -31.90
N ASN A 72 -39.10 -29.22 -32.25
CA ASN A 72 -38.12 -29.90 -31.44
C ASN A 72 -36.89 -28.98 -31.39
N LEU A 73 -36.99 -27.90 -30.58
CA LEU A 73 -35.86 -27.12 -30.13
C LEU A 73 -35.12 -28.07 -29.19
N ASN A 74 -34.22 -28.86 -29.78
CA ASN A 74 -33.08 -29.29 -29.00
C ASN A 74 -32.54 -27.99 -28.39
N GLU A 75 -32.84 -27.77 -27.11
CA GLU A 75 -32.12 -26.81 -26.29
C GLU A 75 -30.66 -27.24 -26.40
N GLU A 76 -29.93 -26.67 -27.36
CA GLU A 76 -28.50 -26.50 -27.18
C GLU A 76 -28.40 -25.74 -25.87
N THR A 77 -28.14 -26.46 -24.81
CA THR A 77 -27.79 -25.90 -23.50
C THR A 77 -26.61 -24.99 -23.77
N VAL A 78 -26.89 -23.70 -23.95
CA VAL A 78 -25.84 -22.68 -23.95
C VAL A 78 -25.08 -22.94 -22.65
N PRO A 79 -23.82 -23.38 -22.70
CA PRO A 79 -23.10 -23.72 -21.50
C PRO A 79 -23.12 -22.50 -20.60
N THR A 80 -23.73 -22.63 -19.44
CA THR A 80 -23.76 -21.57 -18.43
C THR A 80 -22.31 -21.10 -18.24
N PRO A 81 -21.98 -19.81 -18.41
CA PRO A 81 -20.60 -19.34 -18.29
C PRO A 81 -20.03 -19.86 -16.98
N ILE A 82 -18.94 -20.64 -17.04
CA ILE A 82 -18.29 -21.17 -15.84
C ILE A 82 -17.91 -19.97 -14.99
N GLN A 83 -18.62 -19.79 -13.89
CA GLN A 83 -18.37 -18.69 -12.97
C GLN A 83 -17.03 -18.92 -12.27
N ILE A 84 -16.06 -18.07 -12.54
CA ILE A 84 -14.74 -18.16 -11.90
C ILE A 84 -14.90 -17.74 -10.44
N THR A 85 -14.77 -18.69 -9.53
CA THR A 85 -14.94 -18.47 -8.08
C THR A 85 -13.64 -18.16 -7.36
N ASP A 86 -12.48 -18.46 -7.96
CA ASP A 86 -11.14 -18.20 -7.42
C ASP A 86 -10.46 -17.07 -8.17
N SER A 87 -10.00 -16.04 -7.44
CA SER A 87 -9.24 -14.91 -8.00
C SER A 87 -7.96 -15.33 -8.71
N TRP A 88 -7.29 -16.38 -8.24
CA TRP A 88 -6.08 -16.89 -8.92
C TRP A 88 -6.40 -17.55 -10.26
N ASP A 89 -7.55 -18.21 -10.38
CA ASP A 89 -8.00 -18.74 -11.66
C ASP A 89 -8.39 -17.61 -12.63
N ARG A 90 -8.92 -16.49 -12.11
CA ARG A 90 -9.12 -15.27 -12.92
C ARG A 90 -7.79 -14.70 -13.40
N VAL A 91 -6.78 -14.59 -12.54
CA VAL A 91 -5.41 -14.18 -12.91
C VAL A 91 -4.86 -15.12 -14.00
N ARG A 92 -4.96 -16.43 -13.81
CA ARG A 92 -4.48 -17.44 -14.77
C ARG A 92 -5.11 -17.31 -16.16
N LYS A 93 -6.41 -17.01 -16.20
CA LYS A 93 -7.17 -16.88 -17.45
C LYS A 93 -6.69 -15.73 -18.35
N GLY A 94 -6.16 -14.67 -17.74
CA GLY A 94 -5.66 -13.50 -18.47
C GLY A 94 -4.14 -13.51 -18.71
N PHE A 95 -3.48 -14.67 -18.62
CA PHE A 95 -2.04 -14.79 -18.87
C PHE A 95 -1.69 -14.60 -20.35
N THR A 96 -0.66 -13.83 -20.60
CA THR A 96 -0.14 -13.53 -21.94
C THR A 96 1.36 -13.79 -22.06
N PHE A 97 2.10 -13.95 -20.96
CA PHE A 97 3.54 -14.12 -21.00
C PHE A 97 3.91 -15.54 -21.38
N ALA A 98 4.76 -15.68 -22.40
CA ALA A 98 5.43 -16.95 -22.67
C ALA A 98 6.45 -17.25 -21.55
N VAL A 99 6.38 -18.44 -20.98
CA VAL A 99 7.35 -18.91 -20.00
C VAL A 99 8.42 -19.76 -20.71
N PRO A 100 9.61 -19.23 -20.94
CA PRO A 100 10.66 -19.97 -21.66
C PRO A 100 11.30 -21.03 -20.77
N ASP A 101 11.77 -22.12 -21.38
CA ASP A 101 12.60 -23.11 -20.69
C ASP A 101 13.99 -22.52 -20.44
N LYS A 102 14.14 -21.88 -19.31
CA LYS A 102 15.40 -21.28 -18.85
C LYS A 102 15.71 -21.75 -17.43
N LYS A 103 16.91 -22.26 -17.22
CA LYS A 103 17.40 -22.72 -15.91
C LYS A 103 17.15 -21.68 -14.79
N ARG A 104 17.18 -20.38 -15.11
CA ARG A 104 16.85 -19.32 -14.15
C ARG A 104 15.39 -19.36 -13.69
N VAL A 105 14.45 -19.67 -14.59
CA VAL A 105 13.01 -19.82 -14.25
C VAL A 105 12.81 -21.09 -13.44
N THR A 106 13.35 -22.22 -13.90
CA THR A 106 13.25 -23.53 -13.21
C THR A 106 13.81 -23.47 -11.79
N ASN A 107 14.94 -22.75 -11.56
CA ASN A 107 15.50 -22.58 -10.22
C ASN A 107 14.56 -21.82 -9.28
N GLN A 108 13.88 -20.76 -9.76
CA GLN A 108 12.90 -20.02 -8.97
C GLN A 108 11.64 -20.86 -8.71
N LYS A 109 11.14 -21.59 -9.73
CA LYS A 109 10.02 -22.52 -9.60
C LYS A 109 10.28 -23.54 -8.50
N ASN A 110 11.43 -24.21 -8.56
CA ASN A 110 11.80 -25.20 -7.56
C ASN A 110 11.95 -24.61 -6.15
N TRP A 111 12.30 -23.34 -6.04
CA TRP A 111 12.32 -22.66 -4.75
C TRP A 111 10.89 -22.49 -4.20
N TYR A 112 9.96 -21.96 -5.00
CA TYR A 112 8.57 -21.76 -4.56
C TYR A 112 7.91 -23.10 -4.18
N LEU A 113 8.05 -24.13 -5.01
CA LEU A 113 7.48 -25.45 -4.76
C LEU A 113 7.97 -26.08 -3.44
N ARG A 114 9.21 -25.81 -3.04
CA ARG A 114 9.77 -26.27 -1.75
C ARG A 114 9.37 -25.41 -0.55
N HIS A 115 8.67 -24.28 -0.76
CA HIS A 115 8.28 -23.37 0.31
C HIS A 115 6.77 -23.08 0.33
N PRO A 116 5.88 -24.09 0.49
CA PRO A 116 4.43 -23.88 0.46
C PRO A 116 3.94 -22.94 1.56
N SER A 117 4.59 -22.94 2.73
CA SER A 117 4.26 -22.02 3.82
C SER A 117 4.47 -20.54 3.45
N TYR A 118 5.38 -20.25 2.51
CA TYR A 118 5.54 -18.89 1.96
C TYR A 118 4.29 -18.49 1.18
N MET A 119 3.79 -19.34 0.27
CA MET A 119 2.60 -19.04 -0.53
C MET A 119 1.34 -18.94 0.33
N LYS A 120 1.22 -19.75 1.38
CA LYS A 120 0.12 -19.64 2.35
C LYS A 120 0.07 -18.26 3.03
N ARG A 121 1.24 -17.71 3.41
CA ARG A 121 1.33 -16.34 3.95
C ARG A 121 1.01 -15.29 2.90
N VAL A 122 1.48 -15.48 1.66
CA VAL A 122 1.20 -14.58 0.53
C VAL A 122 -0.30 -14.51 0.28
N SER A 123 -0.97 -15.64 0.10
CA SER A 123 -2.41 -15.69 -0.19
C SER A 123 -3.23 -15.02 0.91
N LYS A 124 -2.91 -15.27 2.18
CA LYS A 124 -3.57 -14.59 3.31
C LYS A 124 -3.41 -13.06 3.29
N ARG A 125 -2.28 -12.54 2.82
CA ARG A 125 -2.04 -11.10 2.71
C ARG A 125 -2.67 -10.51 1.44
N ALA A 126 -2.74 -11.30 0.38
CA ALA A 126 -3.34 -10.91 -0.89
C ALA A 126 -4.88 -10.86 -0.82
N GLU A 127 -5.48 -11.72 0.01
CA GLU A 127 -6.93 -11.93 0.12
C GLU A 127 -7.75 -10.63 0.13
N PRO A 128 -7.43 -9.60 0.93
CA PRO A 128 -8.24 -8.37 0.95
C PRO A 128 -8.12 -7.54 -0.34
N PHE A 129 -7.06 -7.70 -1.12
CA PHE A 129 -6.70 -6.72 -2.15
C PHE A 129 -6.62 -7.31 -3.56
N LEU A 130 -6.52 -8.63 -3.70
CA LEU A 130 -6.24 -9.27 -4.98
C LEU A 130 -7.34 -9.00 -6.00
N TYR A 131 -8.61 -9.12 -5.61
CA TYR A 131 -9.74 -8.82 -6.49
C TYR A 131 -9.64 -7.39 -7.05
N TYR A 132 -9.41 -6.39 -6.20
CA TYR A 132 -9.24 -5.00 -6.60
C TYR A 132 -8.06 -4.82 -7.59
N ILE A 133 -6.92 -5.47 -7.31
CA ILE A 133 -5.74 -5.38 -8.18
C ILE A 133 -6.02 -5.97 -9.56
N ILE A 134 -6.71 -7.11 -9.63
CA ILE A 134 -7.10 -7.73 -10.90
C ILE A 134 -8.04 -6.81 -11.69
N GLU A 135 -9.08 -6.28 -11.04
CA GLU A 135 -10.01 -5.33 -11.66
C GLU A 135 -9.28 -4.14 -12.30
N GLU A 136 -8.34 -3.54 -11.58
CA GLU A 136 -7.61 -2.37 -12.08
C GLU A 136 -6.64 -2.73 -13.23
N LEU A 137 -6.03 -3.91 -13.20
CA LEU A 137 -5.19 -4.41 -14.30
C LEU A 137 -6.03 -4.70 -15.56
N GLU A 138 -7.18 -5.36 -15.42
CA GLU A 138 -8.08 -5.66 -16.51
C GLU A 138 -8.67 -4.39 -17.14
N LYS A 139 -9.12 -3.43 -16.30
CA LYS A 139 -9.57 -2.10 -16.77
C LYS A 139 -8.50 -1.35 -17.56
N ALA A 140 -7.25 -1.55 -17.20
CA ALA A 140 -6.10 -0.95 -17.87
C ALA A 140 -5.63 -1.75 -19.11
N GLY A 141 -6.27 -2.88 -19.44
CA GLY A 141 -5.88 -3.75 -20.54
C GLY A 141 -4.50 -4.40 -20.37
N MET A 142 -4.08 -4.63 -19.11
CA MET A 142 -2.75 -5.13 -18.81
C MET A 142 -2.74 -6.63 -18.55
N PRO A 143 -1.61 -7.32 -18.82
CA PRO A 143 -1.45 -8.73 -18.50
C PRO A 143 -1.69 -9.00 -17.02
N THR A 144 -2.50 -9.99 -16.72
CA THR A 144 -2.87 -10.30 -15.32
C THR A 144 -1.75 -10.97 -14.53
N GLU A 145 -0.68 -11.46 -15.18
CA GLU A 145 0.56 -11.88 -14.52
C GLU A 145 1.14 -10.78 -13.62
N LEU A 146 0.86 -9.51 -13.94
CA LEU A 146 1.32 -8.38 -13.15
C LEU A 146 0.69 -8.34 -11.74
N ALA A 147 -0.43 -9.03 -11.51
CA ALA A 147 -0.98 -9.25 -10.17
C ALA A 147 -0.05 -10.12 -9.29
N LEU A 148 0.91 -10.83 -9.87
CA LEU A 148 1.92 -11.61 -9.16
C LEU A 148 3.13 -10.77 -8.71
N LEU A 149 3.29 -9.53 -9.21
CA LEU A 149 4.43 -8.66 -8.85
C LEU A 149 4.53 -8.38 -7.35
N PRO A 150 3.44 -8.08 -6.63
CA PRO A 150 3.50 -7.89 -5.17
C PRO A 150 4.03 -9.10 -4.41
N ILE A 151 3.92 -10.33 -4.97
CA ILE A 151 4.55 -11.54 -4.39
C ILE A 151 6.07 -11.41 -4.45
N VAL A 152 6.60 -11.02 -5.62
CA VAL A 152 8.04 -10.89 -5.87
C VAL A 152 8.64 -9.74 -5.07
N GLU A 153 7.90 -8.63 -4.96
CA GLU A 153 8.35 -7.40 -4.30
C GLU A 153 8.33 -7.49 -2.78
N SER A 154 7.24 -7.95 -2.19
CA SER A 154 7.01 -7.84 -0.74
C SER A 154 6.31 -9.03 -0.10
N ALA A 155 6.01 -10.10 -0.83
CA ALA A 155 5.09 -11.14 -0.38
C ALA A 155 3.71 -10.57 0.03
N PHE A 156 3.19 -9.61 -0.75
CA PHE A 156 1.96 -8.87 -0.49
C PHE A 156 1.94 -8.12 0.86
N ASP A 157 3.11 -7.75 1.42
CA ASP A 157 3.15 -7.01 2.67
C ASP A 157 3.03 -5.48 2.43
N PRO A 158 1.90 -4.85 2.76
CA PRO A 158 1.71 -3.42 2.56
C PRO A 158 2.56 -2.57 3.51
N PHE A 159 3.09 -3.16 4.59
CA PHE A 159 3.99 -2.49 5.54
C PHE A 159 5.47 -2.73 5.24
N ALA A 160 5.80 -3.50 4.19
CA ALA A 160 7.18 -3.78 3.82
C ALA A 160 7.98 -2.49 3.60
N TYR A 161 9.24 -2.52 4.05
CA TYR A 161 10.21 -1.45 3.86
C TYR A 161 11.59 -2.02 3.57
N SER A 162 12.18 -1.65 2.44
CA SER A 162 13.45 -2.21 1.99
C SER A 162 14.66 -1.36 2.38
N HIS A 163 15.85 -1.95 2.28
CA HIS A 163 17.12 -1.24 2.44
C HIS A 163 17.33 -0.11 1.42
N GLY A 164 16.64 -0.17 0.28
CA GLY A 164 16.62 0.85 -0.75
C GLY A 164 15.57 1.94 -0.52
N ARG A 165 14.90 1.96 0.66
CA ARG A 165 13.80 2.88 1.00
C ARG A 165 12.51 2.63 0.21
N ALA A 166 12.41 1.48 -0.49
CA ALA A 166 11.16 1.10 -1.13
C ALA A 166 10.13 0.69 -0.07
N ALA A 167 8.85 1.04 -0.29
CA ALA A 167 7.78 0.81 0.68
C ALA A 167 6.51 0.29 0.02
N GLY A 168 5.72 -0.45 0.81
CA GLY A 168 4.44 -1.00 0.40
C GLY A 168 4.54 -2.28 -0.40
N MET A 169 3.39 -2.81 -0.84
CA MET A 169 3.37 -4.09 -1.57
C MET A 169 4.05 -4.01 -2.94
N TRP A 170 3.99 -2.85 -3.60
CA TRP A 170 4.60 -2.57 -4.90
C TRP A 170 6.05 -2.06 -4.82
N GLN A 171 6.60 -1.90 -3.62
CA GLN A 171 7.99 -1.48 -3.35
C GLN A 171 8.46 -0.21 -4.09
N PHE A 172 7.64 0.83 -4.11
CA PHE A 172 8.05 2.12 -4.65
C PHE A 172 9.10 2.81 -3.79
N ILE A 173 10.20 3.27 -4.42
CA ILE A 173 11.13 4.21 -3.78
C ILE A 173 10.49 5.61 -3.70
N PRO A 174 10.91 6.47 -2.75
CA PRO A 174 10.24 7.76 -2.51
C PRO A 174 10.09 8.65 -3.73
N GLY A 175 11.15 8.79 -4.53
CA GLY A 175 11.15 9.63 -5.74
C GLY A 175 10.17 9.12 -6.79
N THR A 176 10.27 7.84 -7.16
CA THR A 176 9.38 7.21 -8.13
C THR A 176 7.93 7.26 -7.64
N GLY A 177 7.68 6.98 -6.35
CA GLY A 177 6.33 7.09 -5.78
C GLY A 177 5.73 8.49 -5.97
N LYS A 178 6.49 9.54 -5.71
CA LYS A 178 6.04 10.94 -5.93
C LYS A 178 5.75 11.22 -7.40
N SER A 179 6.61 10.75 -8.32
CA SER A 179 6.42 10.97 -9.77
C SER A 179 5.16 10.30 -10.31
N PHE A 180 4.65 9.26 -9.64
CA PHE A 180 3.41 8.57 -9.98
C PHE A 180 2.24 8.88 -9.03
N GLY A 181 2.27 10.05 -8.36
CA GLY A 181 1.14 10.61 -7.61
C GLY A 181 0.96 10.07 -6.19
N MET A 182 1.93 9.31 -5.67
CA MET A 182 1.85 8.79 -4.30
C MET A 182 2.33 9.86 -3.30
N LYS A 183 1.36 10.56 -2.69
CA LYS A 183 1.60 11.56 -1.64
C LYS A 183 2.37 10.93 -0.47
N GLN A 184 3.35 11.65 0.08
CA GLN A 184 4.16 11.23 1.21
C GLN A 184 4.27 12.37 2.21
N THR A 185 3.60 12.25 3.33
CA THR A 185 3.56 13.22 4.42
C THR A 185 3.89 12.57 5.76
N TRP A 186 3.85 13.34 6.81
CA TRP A 186 3.94 12.81 8.17
C TRP A 186 2.76 11.89 8.51
N TRP A 187 1.57 12.21 8.00
CA TRP A 187 0.33 11.47 8.22
C TRP A 187 0.15 10.26 7.30
N TYR A 188 0.63 10.36 6.07
CA TYR A 188 0.28 9.43 5.01
C TYR A 188 1.47 9.07 4.11
N ASP A 189 1.54 7.81 3.70
CA ASP A 189 2.49 7.30 2.72
C ASP A 189 1.74 6.52 1.63
N GLY A 190 1.47 7.17 0.51
CA GLY A 190 0.73 6.60 -0.62
C GLY A 190 1.38 5.37 -1.25
N ARG A 191 2.65 5.10 -0.96
CA ARG A 191 3.34 3.89 -1.42
C ARG A 191 2.86 2.63 -0.68
N ARG A 192 2.27 2.80 0.51
CA ARG A 192 1.65 1.75 1.31
C ARG A 192 0.15 1.65 1.08
N ASP A 193 -0.49 2.72 0.65
CA ASP A 193 -1.90 2.74 0.29
C ASP A 193 -2.11 1.85 -0.95
N VAL A 194 -2.94 0.83 -0.82
CA VAL A 194 -3.15 -0.17 -1.87
C VAL A 194 -3.75 0.47 -3.12
N ILE A 195 -4.68 1.40 -2.95
CA ILE A 195 -5.35 2.07 -4.06
C ILE A 195 -4.37 2.97 -4.81
N ALA A 196 -3.67 3.86 -4.09
CA ALA A 196 -2.71 4.79 -4.69
C ALA A 196 -1.51 4.07 -5.32
N SER A 197 -0.99 3.03 -4.65
CA SER A 197 0.18 2.32 -5.14
C SER A 197 -0.15 1.39 -6.32
N THR A 198 -1.34 0.79 -6.38
CA THR A 198 -1.79 0.02 -7.54
C THR A 198 -1.98 0.92 -8.77
N ALA A 199 -2.67 2.04 -8.62
CA ALA A 199 -2.80 3.02 -9.71
C ALA A 199 -1.43 3.54 -10.19
N GLY A 200 -0.50 3.79 -9.26
CA GLY A 200 0.86 4.20 -9.60
C GLY A 200 1.66 3.09 -10.29
N ALA A 201 1.50 1.83 -9.89
CA ALA A 201 2.17 0.68 -10.49
C ALA A 201 1.71 0.45 -11.94
N ILE A 202 0.40 0.53 -12.18
CA ILE A 202 -0.19 0.44 -13.51
C ILE A 202 0.42 1.52 -14.43
N LYS A 203 0.35 2.79 -14.03
CA LYS A 203 0.91 3.91 -14.82
C LYS A 203 2.41 3.75 -15.09
N TYR A 204 3.17 3.29 -14.08
CA TYR A 204 4.61 3.11 -14.25
C TYR A 204 4.94 1.94 -15.18
N LEU A 205 4.23 0.82 -15.05
CA LEU A 205 4.41 -0.35 -15.91
C LEU A 205 4.00 -0.07 -17.36
N GLN A 206 2.89 0.66 -17.59
CA GLN A 206 2.49 1.12 -18.93
C GLN A 206 3.60 1.97 -19.57
N ARG A 207 4.08 2.99 -18.84
CA ARG A 207 5.19 3.82 -19.33
C ARG A 207 6.45 3.02 -19.65
N LEU A 208 6.79 2.03 -18.82
CA LEU A 208 7.94 1.18 -19.07
C LEU A 208 7.74 0.28 -20.29
N HIS A 209 6.54 -0.28 -20.44
CA HIS A 209 6.18 -1.10 -21.59
C HIS A 209 6.29 -0.32 -22.90
N GLU A 210 5.73 0.89 -22.95
CA GLU A 210 5.89 1.81 -24.09
C GLU A 210 7.36 2.14 -24.37
N MET A 211 8.14 2.45 -23.32
CA MET A 211 9.55 2.81 -23.44
C MET A 211 10.42 1.69 -24.02
N PHE A 212 10.02 0.45 -23.87
CA PHE A 212 10.72 -0.73 -24.37
C PHE A 212 9.98 -1.39 -25.56
N ASP A 213 9.24 -0.60 -26.36
CA ASP A 213 8.61 -1.04 -27.59
C ASP A 213 7.71 -2.27 -27.43
N GLY A 214 7.02 -2.38 -26.29
CA GLY A 214 6.13 -3.48 -25.97
C GLY A 214 6.77 -4.71 -25.34
N ASP A 215 8.07 -4.68 -25.02
CA ASP A 215 8.76 -5.81 -24.36
C ASP A 215 8.53 -5.79 -22.84
N TRP A 216 7.66 -6.66 -22.36
CA TRP A 216 7.35 -6.81 -20.94
C TRP A 216 8.54 -7.28 -20.11
N LEU A 217 9.46 -8.11 -20.65
CA LEU A 217 10.60 -8.59 -19.87
C LEU A 217 11.60 -7.46 -19.61
N HIS A 218 11.78 -6.56 -20.58
CA HIS A 218 12.56 -5.33 -20.39
C HIS A 218 11.86 -4.35 -19.43
N ALA A 219 10.54 -4.18 -19.56
CA ALA A 219 9.75 -3.33 -18.67
C ALA A 219 9.86 -3.81 -17.21
N LEU A 220 9.72 -5.11 -16.96
CA LEU A 220 9.86 -5.72 -15.64
C LEU A 220 11.28 -5.59 -15.07
N ALA A 221 12.30 -5.78 -15.92
CA ALA A 221 13.70 -5.56 -15.53
C ALA A 221 13.96 -4.09 -15.15
N ALA A 222 13.32 -3.16 -15.87
CA ALA A 222 13.40 -1.73 -15.61
C ALA A 222 12.63 -1.32 -14.36
N TYR A 223 11.49 -1.92 -14.09
CA TYR A 223 10.75 -1.71 -12.83
C TYR A 223 11.65 -2.01 -11.62
N ASN A 224 12.38 -3.12 -11.65
CA ASN A 224 13.28 -3.53 -10.56
C ASN A 224 14.58 -2.70 -10.47
N SER A 225 15.22 -2.38 -11.61
CA SER A 225 16.57 -1.81 -11.60
C SER A 225 16.68 -0.39 -12.15
N GLY A 226 15.59 0.17 -12.61
CA GLY A 226 15.49 1.47 -13.26
C GLY A 226 15.74 1.38 -14.78
N GLU A 227 14.93 2.09 -15.56
CA GLU A 227 14.92 2.12 -17.01
C GLU A 227 16.28 2.50 -17.62
N GLY A 228 16.97 3.47 -17.04
CA GLY A 228 18.27 3.91 -17.52
C GLY A 228 19.34 2.82 -17.49
N ARG A 229 19.26 1.86 -16.59
CA ARG A 229 20.19 0.72 -16.53
C ARG A 229 19.92 -0.28 -17.63
N VAL A 230 18.68 -0.64 -17.84
CA VAL A 230 18.26 -1.58 -18.89
C VAL A 230 18.60 -1.01 -20.26
N MET A 231 18.26 0.26 -20.53
CA MET A 231 18.61 0.94 -21.78
C MET A 231 20.11 1.01 -22.04
N ARG A 232 20.94 1.23 -21.01
CA ARG A 232 22.40 1.19 -21.17
C ARG A 232 22.90 -0.20 -21.54
N SER A 233 22.32 -1.25 -20.94
CA SER A 233 22.69 -2.64 -21.25
C SER A 233 22.29 -3.03 -22.67
N ILE A 234 21.09 -2.64 -23.12
CA ILE A 234 20.62 -2.83 -24.50
C ILE A 234 21.58 -2.13 -25.50
N ARG A 235 21.85 -0.83 -25.26
CA ARG A 235 22.80 -0.07 -26.14
C ARG A 235 24.19 -0.66 -26.17
N LYS A 236 24.70 -1.16 -25.03
CA LYS A 236 25.99 -1.87 -24.96
C LYS A 236 25.97 -3.11 -25.83
N ASN A 237 24.96 -3.96 -25.71
CA ASN A 237 24.86 -5.19 -26.51
C ASN A 237 24.71 -4.88 -28.00
N LYS A 238 23.82 -3.92 -28.36
CA LYS A 238 23.65 -3.50 -29.76
C LYS A 238 24.96 -3.05 -30.40
N ARG A 239 25.77 -2.24 -29.68
CA ARG A 239 27.10 -1.81 -30.16
C ARG A 239 28.09 -2.96 -30.33
N LEU A 240 27.95 -4.04 -29.54
CA LEU A 240 28.82 -5.22 -29.58
C LEU A 240 28.30 -6.33 -30.52
N GLY A 241 27.22 -6.08 -31.28
CA GLY A 241 26.58 -7.09 -32.13
C GLY A 241 25.98 -8.27 -31.35
N LYS A 242 25.66 -8.09 -30.07
CA LYS A 242 25.08 -9.13 -29.21
C LYS A 242 23.55 -9.01 -29.17
N ALA A 243 22.88 -10.11 -28.87
CA ALA A 243 21.43 -10.12 -28.64
C ALA A 243 21.03 -9.13 -27.54
N THR A 244 19.89 -8.47 -27.73
CA THR A 244 19.37 -7.42 -26.84
C THR A 244 18.17 -7.86 -26.00
N ASP A 245 17.74 -9.11 -26.12
CA ASP A 245 16.70 -9.69 -25.27
C ASP A 245 17.12 -9.71 -23.79
N PHE A 246 16.13 -9.74 -22.89
CA PHE A 246 16.37 -9.73 -21.43
C PHE A 246 17.41 -10.76 -20.97
N TRP A 247 17.39 -11.96 -21.56
CA TRP A 247 18.23 -13.07 -21.13
C TRP A 247 19.73 -12.84 -21.44
N SER A 248 20.00 -12.03 -22.45
CA SER A 248 21.35 -11.69 -22.97
C SER A 248 21.92 -10.42 -22.33
N LEU A 249 21.10 -9.65 -21.57
CA LEU A 249 21.56 -8.40 -20.95
C LEU A 249 22.44 -8.65 -19.72
N ASP A 250 23.49 -7.82 -19.59
CA ASP A 250 24.32 -7.73 -18.39
C ASP A 250 23.63 -6.84 -17.34
N LEU A 251 22.80 -7.45 -16.50
CA LEU A 251 22.04 -6.80 -15.46
C LEU A 251 22.48 -7.27 -14.06
N PRO A 252 22.18 -6.54 -12.99
CA PRO A 252 22.45 -6.95 -11.62
C PRO A 252 21.90 -8.35 -11.33
N ARG A 253 22.56 -9.09 -10.43
CA ARG A 253 22.13 -10.44 -10.03
C ARG A 253 20.66 -10.46 -9.56
N GLU A 254 20.25 -9.44 -8.82
CA GLU A 254 18.86 -9.30 -8.35
C GLU A 254 17.90 -9.19 -9.54
N THR A 255 18.14 -8.28 -10.48
CA THR A 255 17.30 -8.08 -11.67
C THR A 255 17.25 -9.30 -12.56
N ARG A 256 18.40 -9.99 -12.74
CA ARG A 256 18.47 -11.26 -13.49
C ARG A 256 17.66 -12.40 -12.85
N ALA A 257 17.33 -12.30 -11.55
CA ALA A 257 16.47 -13.25 -10.85
C ALA A 257 15.01 -12.77 -10.76
N TYR A 258 14.75 -11.46 -10.89
CA TYR A 258 13.46 -10.83 -10.68
C TYR A 258 12.42 -11.29 -11.71
N VAL A 259 12.70 -11.10 -13.00
CA VAL A 259 11.80 -11.56 -14.09
C VAL A 259 11.57 -13.08 -14.02
N PRO A 260 12.62 -13.93 -13.87
CA PRO A 260 12.43 -15.36 -13.65
C PRO A 260 11.54 -15.73 -12.46
N LYS A 261 11.51 -14.94 -11.38
CA LYS A 261 10.60 -15.19 -10.24
C LYS A 261 9.14 -15.02 -10.64
N LEU A 262 8.82 -13.94 -11.37
CA LEU A 262 7.47 -13.71 -11.84
C LEU A 262 7.02 -14.82 -12.81
N LEU A 263 7.86 -15.15 -13.79
CA LEU A 263 7.57 -16.21 -14.77
C LEU A 263 7.41 -17.58 -14.10
N ALA A 264 8.20 -17.86 -13.06
CA ALA A 264 8.07 -19.10 -12.28
C ALA A 264 6.74 -19.17 -11.52
N LEU A 265 6.27 -18.05 -10.96
CA LEU A 265 4.96 -17.98 -10.31
C LEU A 265 3.84 -18.17 -11.33
N ALA A 266 3.95 -17.53 -12.50
CA ALA A 266 2.99 -17.69 -13.59
C ALA A 266 2.93 -19.17 -14.07
N ASP A 267 4.08 -19.81 -14.23
CA ASP A 267 4.15 -21.22 -14.62
C ASP A 267 3.52 -22.16 -13.57
N ILE A 268 3.81 -21.94 -12.28
CA ILE A 268 3.21 -22.73 -11.20
C ILE A 268 1.68 -22.54 -11.19
N LEU A 269 1.21 -21.32 -11.36
CA LEU A 269 -0.22 -21.02 -11.35
C LEU A 269 -0.93 -21.57 -12.60
N ALA A 270 -0.29 -21.45 -13.78
CA ALA A 270 -0.82 -21.97 -15.03
C ALA A 270 -0.97 -23.50 -15.01
N ASN A 271 -0.06 -24.19 -14.35
CA ASN A 271 0.05 -25.64 -14.31
C ASN A 271 -0.14 -26.20 -12.89
N LYS A 272 -0.97 -25.53 -12.05
CA LYS A 272 -1.11 -25.87 -10.62
C LYS A 272 -1.50 -27.33 -10.38
N GLU A 273 -2.26 -27.93 -11.28
CA GLU A 273 -2.69 -29.32 -11.20
C GLU A 273 -1.55 -30.33 -11.46
N SER A 274 -0.50 -29.90 -12.18
CA SER A 274 0.68 -30.74 -12.49
C SER A 274 1.72 -30.77 -11.38
N TYR A 275 1.61 -29.87 -10.41
CA TYR A 275 2.52 -29.80 -9.28
C TYR A 275 1.84 -30.29 -8.00
N ALA A 276 2.54 -31.11 -7.23
CA ALA A 276 2.12 -31.48 -5.86
C ALA A 276 2.26 -30.26 -4.92
N PHE A 277 1.54 -29.16 -5.25
CA PHE A 277 1.64 -27.87 -4.60
C PHE A 277 0.26 -27.22 -4.51
N GLU A 278 -0.21 -27.03 -3.28
CA GLU A 278 -1.45 -26.34 -3.01
C GLU A 278 -1.25 -24.82 -3.11
N TRP A 279 -1.89 -24.18 -4.08
CA TRP A 279 -2.00 -22.73 -4.15
C TRP A 279 -3.29 -22.31 -3.42
N PRO A 280 -3.21 -21.67 -2.24
CA PRO A 280 -4.41 -21.36 -1.46
C PRO A 280 -5.38 -20.46 -2.23
N SER A 281 -6.63 -20.89 -2.33
CA SER A 281 -7.69 -20.17 -3.03
C SER A 281 -8.01 -18.83 -2.38
N ILE A 282 -8.41 -17.86 -3.19
CA ILE A 282 -8.93 -16.54 -2.77
C ILE A 282 -10.23 -16.29 -3.53
N SER A 283 -11.31 -16.02 -2.81
CA SER A 283 -12.62 -15.77 -3.41
C SER A 283 -12.55 -14.67 -4.48
N ASN A 284 -13.15 -14.92 -5.65
CA ASN A 284 -13.26 -13.95 -6.73
C ASN A 284 -14.49 -13.04 -6.54
N GLN A 285 -14.51 -12.31 -5.44
CA GLN A 285 -15.58 -11.38 -5.09
C GLN A 285 -15.00 -10.07 -4.57
N GLN A 286 -15.67 -8.98 -4.85
CA GLN A 286 -15.33 -7.68 -4.28
C GLN A 286 -15.68 -7.67 -2.79
N ILE A 287 -14.67 -7.77 -1.93
CA ILE A 287 -14.83 -7.84 -0.47
C ILE A 287 -14.50 -6.53 0.24
N ILE A 288 -13.95 -5.55 -0.48
CA ILE A 288 -13.64 -4.22 0.04
C ILE A 288 -14.38 -3.14 -0.75
N GLU A 289 -14.66 -2.02 -0.07
CA GLU A 289 -15.24 -0.82 -0.65
C GLU A 289 -14.41 0.40 -0.28
N ILE A 290 -14.35 1.38 -1.20
CA ILE A 290 -13.62 2.63 -1.00
C ILE A 290 -14.64 3.71 -0.67
N VAL A 291 -14.62 4.18 0.59
CA VAL A 291 -15.57 5.18 1.09
C VAL A 291 -14.88 6.53 1.23
N ASP A 292 -15.44 7.58 0.60
CA ASP A 292 -15.02 8.96 0.84
C ASP A 292 -15.52 9.41 2.22
N VAL A 293 -14.59 9.83 3.08
CA VAL A 293 -14.92 10.33 4.42
C VAL A 293 -14.97 11.87 4.48
N GLY A 294 -14.67 12.56 3.37
CA GLY A 294 -14.86 14.00 3.16
C GLY A 294 -14.00 14.94 4.00
N SER A 295 -13.29 14.48 5.02
CA SER A 295 -12.38 15.27 5.87
C SER A 295 -11.48 14.38 6.71
N GLN A 296 -10.53 14.99 7.41
CA GLN A 296 -9.71 14.26 8.39
C GLN A 296 -10.58 13.57 9.44
N ILE A 297 -10.26 12.32 9.76
CA ILE A 297 -10.96 11.50 10.75
C ILE A 297 -9.97 10.65 11.55
N ASP A 298 -10.21 10.51 12.86
CA ASP A 298 -9.52 9.56 13.72
C ASP A 298 -9.86 8.13 13.30
N LEU A 299 -8.84 7.27 13.13
CA LEU A 299 -9.03 5.88 12.70
C LEU A 299 -9.81 5.05 13.72
N ALA A 300 -9.77 5.40 15.03
CA ALA A 300 -10.59 4.73 16.03
C ALA A 300 -12.05 5.17 15.96
N VAL A 301 -12.31 6.45 15.64
CA VAL A 301 -13.68 6.95 15.37
C VAL A 301 -14.24 6.24 14.14
N ALA A 302 -13.47 6.22 13.04
CA ALA A 302 -13.89 5.56 11.81
C ALA A 302 -14.13 4.06 12.02
N ALA A 303 -13.22 3.37 12.71
CA ALA A 303 -13.33 1.95 13.00
C ALA A 303 -14.61 1.64 13.82
N LYS A 304 -14.88 2.41 14.88
CA LYS A 304 -16.08 2.25 15.69
C LYS A 304 -17.37 2.40 14.84
N LYS A 305 -17.38 3.38 13.92
CA LYS A 305 -18.52 3.62 13.03
C LYS A 305 -18.69 2.54 11.96
N ALA A 306 -17.60 1.94 11.53
CA ALA A 306 -17.59 0.83 10.58
C ALA A 306 -17.79 -0.55 11.27
N GLY A 307 -18.00 -0.62 12.59
CA GLY A 307 -18.12 -1.89 13.31
C GLY A 307 -16.81 -2.72 13.32
N LEU A 308 -15.67 -2.06 13.23
CA LEU A 308 -14.34 -2.68 13.17
C LEU A 308 -13.49 -2.31 14.38
N THR A 309 -12.48 -3.12 14.65
CA THR A 309 -11.37 -2.69 15.51
C THR A 309 -10.48 -1.69 14.76
N THR A 310 -9.81 -0.80 15.48
CA THR A 310 -8.83 0.13 14.90
C THR A 310 -7.75 -0.60 14.12
N LYS A 311 -7.34 -1.79 14.57
CA LYS A 311 -6.34 -2.62 13.91
C LYS A 311 -6.84 -3.17 12.56
N GLU A 312 -8.07 -3.65 12.48
CA GLU A 312 -8.66 -4.16 11.24
C GLU A 312 -8.81 -3.05 10.21
N LEU A 313 -9.38 -1.91 10.61
CA LEU A 313 -9.48 -0.76 9.71
C LEU A 313 -8.11 -0.31 9.21
N HIS A 314 -7.13 -0.19 10.12
CA HIS A 314 -5.77 0.25 9.74
C HIS A 314 -5.06 -0.78 8.85
N ALA A 315 -5.32 -2.08 9.00
CA ALA A 315 -4.76 -3.12 8.14
C ALA A 315 -5.23 -2.99 6.69
N LEU A 316 -6.48 -2.57 6.47
CA LEU A 316 -7.01 -2.24 5.14
C LEU A 316 -6.51 -0.88 4.60
N ASN A 317 -6.04 -0.01 5.49
CA ASN A 317 -5.60 1.36 5.19
C ASN A 317 -4.14 1.62 5.60
N PRO A 318 -3.18 0.81 5.11
CA PRO A 318 -1.78 0.84 5.57
C PRO A 318 -1.03 2.12 5.18
N GLY A 319 -1.61 2.95 4.31
CA GLY A 319 -1.08 4.25 3.91
C GLY A 319 -1.07 5.27 5.05
N TYR A 320 -1.97 5.17 6.02
CA TYR A 320 -1.99 6.09 7.14
C TYR A 320 -0.93 5.74 8.19
N ASN A 321 -0.05 6.69 8.46
CA ASN A 321 1.08 6.51 9.36
C ASN A 321 0.74 6.81 10.83
N ARG A 322 -0.40 7.47 11.09
CA ARG A 322 -0.76 8.02 12.40
C ARG A 322 -2.12 7.52 12.85
N TRP A 323 -2.60 8.09 13.92
CA TRP A 323 -3.89 7.80 14.54
C TRP A 323 -5.09 8.35 13.73
N ALA A 324 -4.86 9.29 12.81
CA ALA A 324 -5.88 9.88 11.94
C ALA A 324 -5.44 9.88 10.47
N THR A 325 -6.39 10.10 9.56
CA THR A 325 -6.14 10.38 8.16
C THR A 325 -5.38 11.68 7.96
N ASP A 326 -4.83 11.92 6.79
CA ASP A 326 -4.11 13.16 6.46
C ASP A 326 -5.10 14.34 6.35
N PRO A 327 -4.83 15.52 6.95
CA PRO A 327 -5.72 16.67 6.87
C PRO A 327 -5.96 17.18 5.44
N ASP A 328 -4.98 17.01 4.54
CA ASP A 328 -5.04 17.42 3.15
C ASP A 328 -5.37 16.25 2.21
N GLY A 329 -5.94 15.17 2.73
CA GLY A 329 -6.30 13.96 1.99
C GLY A 329 -5.14 13.05 1.62
N PRO A 330 -5.47 11.92 1.04
CA PRO A 330 -6.80 11.53 0.59
C PRO A 330 -7.78 11.34 1.75
N HIS A 331 -9.04 11.74 1.54
CA HIS A 331 -10.11 11.60 2.53
C HIS A 331 -10.96 10.35 2.23
N ARG A 332 -10.30 9.21 2.07
CA ARG A 332 -10.97 7.94 1.80
C ARG A 332 -10.49 6.85 2.76
N LEU A 333 -11.35 5.90 3.02
CA LEU A 333 -11.02 4.69 3.76
C LEU A 333 -11.49 3.47 2.98
N VAL A 334 -10.68 2.42 3.00
CA VAL A 334 -11.05 1.09 2.54
C VAL A 334 -11.68 0.35 3.71
N VAL A 335 -12.89 -0.16 3.50
CA VAL A 335 -13.65 -0.92 4.50
C VAL A 335 -14.13 -2.24 3.89
N PRO A 336 -14.51 -3.26 4.68
CA PRO A 336 -15.20 -4.43 4.16
C PRO A 336 -16.52 -4.01 3.49
N ARG A 337 -16.75 -4.49 2.25
CA ARG A 337 -17.93 -4.12 1.45
C ARG A 337 -19.25 -4.33 2.22
N ARG A 338 -19.36 -5.44 2.95
CA ARG A 338 -20.53 -5.74 3.78
C ARG A 338 -20.88 -4.72 4.87
N LEU A 339 -19.92 -3.84 5.21
CA LEU A 339 -20.08 -2.80 6.25
C LEU A 339 -20.09 -1.38 5.65
N ALA A 340 -19.96 -1.25 4.33
CA ALA A 340 -19.78 0.05 3.69
C ALA A 340 -21.03 0.95 3.82
N GLU A 341 -22.22 0.41 3.60
CA GLU A 341 -23.48 1.16 3.66
C GLU A 341 -23.75 1.69 5.07
N GLU A 342 -23.60 0.83 6.10
CA GLU A 342 -23.75 1.23 7.50
C GLU A 342 -22.72 2.29 7.88
N PHE A 343 -21.48 2.14 7.41
CA PHE A 343 -20.42 3.10 7.66
C PHE A 343 -20.72 4.46 7.01
N ILE A 344 -21.18 4.49 5.76
CA ILE A 344 -21.57 5.72 5.05
C ILE A 344 -22.70 6.42 5.80
N SER A 345 -23.74 5.69 6.22
CA SER A 345 -24.85 6.23 7.01
C SER A 345 -24.38 6.82 8.33
N ALA A 346 -23.56 6.08 9.07
CA ALA A 346 -23.00 6.56 10.34
C ALA A 346 -22.07 7.78 10.18
N LEU A 347 -21.39 7.92 9.02
CA LEU A 347 -20.59 9.11 8.70
C LEU A 347 -21.46 10.32 8.38
N ALA A 348 -22.57 10.13 7.67
CA ALA A 348 -23.50 11.21 7.31
C ALA A 348 -24.12 11.85 8.56
N GLU A 349 -24.39 11.04 9.59
CA GLU A 349 -24.91 11.49 10.89
C GLU A 349 -23.84 12.15 11.79
N THR A 350 -22.57 12.15 11.37
CA THR A 350 -21.46 12.62 12.21
C THR A 350 -21.02 14.00 11.77
N ASP A 351 -21.14 14.97 12.66
CA ASP A 351 -20.55 16.29 12.46
C ASP A 351 -19.04 16.21 12.22
N LYS A 352 -18.52 17.08 11.35
CA LYS A 352 -17.05 17.14 11.08
C LYS A 352 -16.24 17.37 12.36
N LYS A 353 -16.78 18.14 13.33
CA LYS A 353 -16.13 18.40 14.63
C LYS A 353 -15.97 17.14 15.50
N ASP A 354 -16.84 16.15 15.33
CA ASP A 354 -16.87 14.91 16.14
C ASP A 354 -16.02 13.78 15.50
N ARG A 355 -15.42 14.05 14.35
CA ARG A 355 -14.50 13.13 13.66
C ARG A 355 -13.11 13.08 14.27
N LEU A 356 -12.77 14.10 15.08
CA LEU A 356 -11.53 14.22 15.85
C LEU A 356 -11.84 14.63 17.27
N ASN A 357 -11.06 14.17 18.22
CA ASN A 357 -11.08 14.70 19.57
C ASN A 357 -10.18 15.93 19.68
N TRP A 358 -10.53 16.82 20.60
CA TRP A 358 -9.86 18.09 20.77
C TRP A 358 -9.49 18.34 22.22
N VAL A 359 -8.35 18.96 22.45
CA VAL A 359 -7.95 19.48 23.75
C VAL A 359 -7.63 20.97 23.63
N ARG A 360 -8.03 21.74 24.62
CA ARG A 360 -7.63 23.12 24.79
C ARG A 360 -6.33 23.16 25.58
N HIS A 361 -5.20 23.30 24.87
CA HIS A 361 -3.88 23.38 25.47
C HIS A 361 -3.54 24.80 25.90
N LYS A 362 -3.23 25.00 27.19
CA LYS A 362 -2.69 26.28 27.68
C LYS A 362 -1.19 26.29 27.47
N VAL A 363 -0.69 27.24 26.70
CA VAL A 363 0.74 27.40 26.39
C VAL A 363 1.51 27.77 27.65
N LYS A 364 2.56 27.02 27.94
CA LYS A 364 3.46 27.30 29.06
C LYS A 364 4.64 28.15 28.62
N SER A 365 5.26 28.87 29.57
CA SER A 365 6.51 29.61 29.29
C SER A 365 7.59 28.65 28.75
N GLY A 366 8.24 29.03 27.65
CA GLY A 366 9.28 28.23 26.98
C GLY A 366 8.75 27.13 26.05
N GLU A 367 7.44 26.94 25.90
CA GLU A 367 6.90 26.03 24.90
C GLU A 367 6.96 26.64 23.49
N SER A 368 7.15 25.78 22.50
CA SER A 368 7.03 26.11 21.09
C SER A 368 5.94 25.25 20.45
N LEU A 369 5.39 25.68 19.29
CA LEU A 369 4.44 24.85 18.54
C LEU A 369 4.99 23.45 18.25
N GLY A 370 6.30 23.32 18.01
CA GLY A 370 6.94 22.02 17.80
C GLY A 370 6.89 21.13 19.02
N LEU A 371 7.07 21.66 20.23
CA LEU A 371 6.93 20.91 21.48
C LEU A 371 5.48 20.49 21.74
N VAL A 372 4.53 21.41 21.48
CA VAL A 372 3.09 21.10 21.59
C VAL A 372 2.69 20.04 20.58
N ALA A 373 3.09 20.18 19.31
CA ALA A 373 2.82 19.19 18.27
C ALA A 373 3.36 17.78 18.63
N ASN A 374 4.60 17.72 19.10
CA ASN A 374 5.20 16.45 19.55
C ASN A 374 4.45 15.84 20.74
N LYS A 375 4.06 16.66 21.72
CA LYS A 375 3.32 16.22 22.91
C LYS A 375 1.99 15.53 22.54
N TYR A 376 1.29 16.07 21.55
CA TYR A 376 -0.04 15.57 21.15
C TYR A 376 -0.02 14.69 19.90
N ASN A 377 1.17 14.27 19.43
CA ASN A 377 1.33 13.44 18.23
C ASN A 377 0.61 14.01 17.00
N THR A 378 0.78 15.32 16.76
CA THR A 378 0.27 16.07 15.61
C THR A 378 1.40 16.85 14.94
N THR A 379 1.07 17.74 14.00
CA THR A 379 2.03 18.61 13.29
C THR A 379 1.76 20.09 13.55
N ILE A 380 2.78 20.91 13.36
CA ILE A 380 2.68 22.37 13.49
C ILE A 380 1.59 22.89 12.55
N ASP A 381 1.61 22.45 11.29
CA ASP A 381 0.68 22.90 10.25
C ASP A 381 -0.78 22.63 10.62
N VAL A 382 -1.05 21.49 11.25
CA VAL A 382 -2.39 21.15 11.75
C VAL A 382 -2.81 22.09 12.88
N ILE A 383 -1.92 22.35 13.85
CA ILE A 383 -2.23 23.28 14.94
C ILE A 383 -2.48 24.68 14.40
N GLN A 384 -1.66 25.15 13.46
CA GLN A 384 -1.81 26.45 12.83
C GLN A 384 -3.14 26.59 12.09
N SER A 385 -3.46 25.62 11.23
CA SER A 385 -4.68 25.62 10.43
C SER A 385 -5.94 25.70 11.31
N ILE A 386 -5.98 24.93 12.38
CA ILE A 386 -7.13 24.86 13.29
C ILE A 386 -7.30 26.17 14.10
N ASN A 387 -6.20 26.79 14.47
CA ASN A 387 -6.21 28.02 15.25
C ASN A 387 -6.13 29.30 14.41
N GLY A 388 -6.20 29.20 13.08
CA GLY A 388 -6.12 30.33 12.16
C GLY A 388 -4.78 31.10 12.22
N MET A 389 -3.69 30.41 12.58
CA MET A 389 -2.38 31.03 12.78
C MET A 389 -1.61 31.15 11.47
N LYS A 390 -1.04 32.31 11.22
CA LYS A 390 -0.21 32.59 10.02
C LYS A 390 1.28 32.28 10.21
N ASN A 391 1.75 32.12 11.44
CA ASN A 391 3.15 31.86 11.80
C ASN A 391 3.27 30.96 13.03
N ASN A 392 4.51 30.67 13.46
CA ASN A 392 4.79 29.76 14.59
C ASN A 392 4.82 30.46 15.96
N VAL A 393 4.46 31.75 16.05
CA VAL A 393 4.54 32.49 17.30
C VAL A 393 3.37 32.13 18.21
N ILE A 394 3.69 31.78 19.44
CA ILE A 394 2.73 31.50 20.52
C ILE A 394 3.19 32.23 21.79
N TYR A 395 2.25 32.68 22.60
CA TYR A 395 2.54 33.36 23.83
C TYR A 395 2.14 32.52 25.05
N ALA A 396 2.92 32.62 26.12
CA ALA A 396 2.59 31.95 27.37
C ALA A 396 1.21 32.39 27.86
N ASN A 397 0.42 31.46 28.33
CA ASN A 397 -0.99 31.57 28.73
C ASN A 397 -2.04 31.65 27.60
N ASP A 398 -1.64 31.70 26.33
CA ASP A 398 -2.56 31.52 25.23
C ASP A 398 -3.16 30.11 25.23
N PHE A 399 -4.29 29.95 24.58
CA PHE A 399 -4.94 28.64 24.42
C PHE A 399 -4.91 28.23 22.96
N LEU A 400 -4.45 27.00 22.73
CA LEU A 400 -4.48 26.35 21.42
C LEU A 400 -5.47 25.20 21.42
N LEU A 401 -6.30 25.12 20.38
CA LEU A 401 -7.10 23.94 20.11
C LEU A 401 -6.21 22.92 19.38
N VAL A 402 -6.05 21.74 19.96
CA VAL A 402 -5.14 20.71 19.42
C VAL A 402 -5.91 19.41 19.23
N PRO A 403 -5.86 18.79 18.05
CA PRO A 403 -6.47 17.50 17.84
C PRO A 403 -5.67 16.41 18.56
N ILE A 404 -6.38 15.50 19.19
CA ILE A 404 -5.79 14.36 19.91
C ILE A 404 -6.44 13.05 19.48
N ALA A 405 -5.70 11.96 19.63
CA ALA A 405 -6.23 10.63 19.40
C ALA A 405 -7.35 10.29 20.39
N LEU A 406 -8.42 9.65 19.92
CA LEU A 406 -9.52 9.19 20.77
C LEU A 406 -9.08 8.13 21.78
N LYS A 407 -8.18 7.25 21.37
CA LYS A 407 -7.69 6.13 22.15
C LYS A 407 -6.22 6.32 22.54
N SER A 408 -5.74 5.49 23.45
CA SER A 408 -4.30 5.43 23.74
C SER A 408 -3.49 5.02 22.49
N MET A 409 -2.23 5.43 22.41
CA MET A 409 -1.39 5.17 21.22
C MET A 409 -1.18 3.67 20.94
N GLU A 410 -1.30 2.82 21.94
CA GLU A 410 -1.22 1.35 21.84
C GLU A 410 -2.35 0.77 20.99
N GLU A 411 -3.53 1.36 21.03
CA GLU A 411 -4.69 0.96 20.22
C GLU A 411 -4.44 1.15 18.72
N TYR A 412 -3.61 2.12 18.35
CA TYR A 412 -3.19 2.35 16.95
C TYR A 412 -1.97 1.51 16.60
N SER A 413 -2.03 0.22 16.90
CA SER A 413 -0.91 -0.73 16.86
C SER A 413 -0.19 -0.84 15.51
N LEU A 414 -0.81 -0.44 14.41
CA LEU A 414 -0.23 -0.40 13.07
C LEU A 414 0.27 0.99 12.65
N SER A 415 0.17 2.01 13.53
CA SER A 415 0.80 3.31 13.27
C SER A 415 2.33 3.19 13.13
N ALA A 416 2.96 4.13 12.42
CA ALA A 416 4.41 4.09 12.18
C ALA A 416 5.22 4.05 13.48
N ASN A 417 4.78 4.79 14.51
CA ASN A 417 5.43 4.81 15.81
C ASN A 417 5.32 3.44 16.52
N GLN A 418 4.16 2.81 16.49
CA GLN A 418 3.94 1.51 17.13
C GLN A 418 4.65 0.38 16.38
N ARG A 419 4.67 0.43 15.05
CA ARG A 419 5.46 -0.51 14.23
C ARG A 419 6.96 -0.37 14.55
N LEU A 420 7.47 0.87 14.65
CA LEU A 420 8.86 1.14 15.03
C LEU A 420 9.16 0.61 16.44
N ALA A 421 8.33 0.94 17.43
CA ALA A 421 8.48 0.47 18.80
C ALA A 421 8.55 -1.07 18.88
N ARG A 422 7.69 -1.76 18.14
CA ARG A 422 7.70 -3.23 18.04
C ARG A 422 9.00 -3.76 17.43
N THR A 423 9.45 -3.15 16.31
CA THR A 423 10.71 -3.52 15.65
C THR A 423 11.91 -3.33 16.59
N GLN A 424 11.94 -2.23 17.34
CA GLN A 424 12.99 -1.92 18.31
C GLN A 424 12.96 -2.82 19.54
N ALA A 425 11.78 -3.25 19.96
CA ALA A 425 11.60 -4.14 21.12
C ALA A 425 11.94 -5.61 20.80
N GLU A 426 11.94 -6.00 19.53
CA GLU A 426 12.25 -7.37 19.12
C GLU A 426 13.72 -7.69 19.42
N LYS A 427 13.96 -8.68 20.29
CA LYS A 427 15.30 -9.05 20.74
C LYS A 427 16.17 -9.51 19.56
N LYS A 428 17.30 -8.85 19.34
CA LYS A 428 18.27 -9.14 18.27
C LYS A 428 19.70 -9.39 18.77
N GLY A 429 19.95 -9.20 20.06
CA GLY A 429 21.25 -9.41 20.70
C GLY A 429 21.11 -9.65 22.20
N ALA A 430 22.24 -9.78 22.90
CA ALA A 430 22.26 -9.99 24.34
C ALA A 430 21.81 -8.73 25.10
N TYR A 431 22.21 -7.56 24.62
CA TYR A 431 21.97 -6.26 25.26
C TYR A 431 21.37 -5.26 24.28
N GLN A 432 20.42 -4.47 24.78
CA GLN A 432 19.80 -3.36 24.03
C GLN A 432 20.33 -2.03 24.59
N LEU A 433 21.01 -1.27 23.75
CA LEU A 433 21.49 0.07 24.05
C LEU A 433 20.63 1.10 23.32
N THR A 434 20.54 2.31 23.89
CA THR A 434 19.90 3.45 23.24
C THR A 434 20.95 4.51 22.92
N HIS A 435 21.10 4.88 21.65
CA HIS A 435 21.96 5.95 21.20
C HIS A 435 21.14 7.18 20.84
N LYS A 436 21.37 8.31 21.51
CA LYS A 436 20.79 9.60 21.11
C LYS A 436 21.62 10.20 20.00
N ILE A 437 21.04 10.34 18.82
CA ILE A 437 21.71 10.87 17.62
C ILE A 437 22.20 12.27 17.89
N LYS A 438 23.48 12.52 17.59
CA LYS A 438 24.15 13.82 17.63
C LYS A 438 24.29 14.38 16.21
N SER A 439 24.54 15.68 16.11
CA SER A 439 24.91 16.28 14.80
C SER A 439 26.22 15.66 14.30
N GLY A 440 26.23 15.21 13.05
CA GLY A 440 27.38 14.54 12.43
C GLY A 440 27.38 13.00 12.55
N ASP A 441 26.51 12.39 13.37
CA ASP A 441 26.42 10.92 13.43
C ASP A 441 26.01 10.34 12.09
N THR A 442 26.68 9.26 11.69
CA THR A 442 26.33 8.45 10.52
C THR A 442 26.13 6.99 10.90
N PHE A 443 25.34 6.25 10.11
CA PHE A 443 25.23 4.80 10.31
C PHE A 443 26.59 4.09 10.24
N TRP A 444 27.53 4.63 9.45
CA TRP A 444 28.86 4.09 9.29
C TRP A 444 29.67 4.22 10.61
N ASP A 445 29.70 5.43 11.19
CA ASP A 445 30.44 5.69 12.44
C ASP A 445 29.84 4.89 13.60
N LEU A 446 28.50 4.90 13.73
CA LEU A 446 27.80 4.16 14.78
C LEU A 446 27.98 2.65 14.64
N SER A 447 27.98 2.13 13.41
CA SER A 447 28.22 0.70 13.18
C SER A 447 29.60 0.25 13.64
N ARG A 448 30.63 1.07 13.44
CA ARG A 448 31.97 0.83 13.92
C ARG A 448 32.08 0.95 15.45
N SER A 449 31.52 2.01 16.01
CA SER A 449 31.54 2.25 17.44
C SER A 449 30.89 1.13 18.25
N TYR A 450 29.78 0.58 17.73
CA TYR A 450 29.05 -0.52 18.38
C TYR A 450 29.41 -1.92 17.87
N LYS A 451 30.33 -2.04 16.89
CA LYS A 451 30.74 -3.30 16.27
C LYS A 451 29.56 -4.10 15.71
N VAL A 452 28.60 -3.42 15.05
CA VAL A 452 27.42 -4.01 14.43
C VAL A 452 27.37 -3.66 12.95
N SER A 453 26.64 -4.43 12.14
CA SER A 453 26.51 -4.09 10.74
C SER A 453 25.62 -2.85 10.53
N ILE A 454 25.93 -2.02 9.53
CA ILE A 454 25.10 -0.87 9.14
C ILE A 454 23.66 -1.34 8.81
N ARG A 455 23.54 -2.50 8.16
CA ARG A 455 22.23 -3.07 7.77
C ARG A 455 21.40 -3.45 8.99
N ASP A 456 22.01 -4.09 9.97
CA ASP A 456 21.32 -4.51 11.18
C ASP A 456 20.93 -3.30 12.02
N LEU A 457 21.84 -2.34 12.21
CA LEU A 457 21.55 -1.11 12.94
C LEU A 457 20.39 -0.33 12.31
N ALA A 458 20.35 -0.19 10.99
CA ALA A 458 19.26 0.44 10.28
C ALA A 458 17.95 -0.37 10.42
N LYS A 459 18.01 -1.69 10.23
CA LYS A 459 16.86 -2.59 10.31
C LYS A 459 16.21 -2.57 11.69
N TRP A 460 16.99 -2.60 12.78
CA TRP A 460 16.47 -2.53 14.16
C TRP A 460 15.70 -1.24 14.44
N ASN A 461 15.98 -0.20 13.66
CA ASN A 461 15.36 1.11 13.80
C ASN A 461 14.36 1.42 12.67
N GLY A 462 13.93 0.42 11.91
CA GLY A 462 12.95 0.59 10.83
C GLY A 462 13.42 1.55 9.73
N MET A 463 14.75 1.66 9.54
CA MET A 463 15.40 2.58 8.63
C MET A 463 16.15 1.84 7.51
N ALA A 464 16.42 2.54 6.44
CA ALA A 464 17.37 2.10 5.42
C ALA A 464 18.80 2.62 5.76
N PRO A 465 19.88 1.93 5.35
CA PRO A 465 21.26 2.33 5.62
C PRO A 465 21.66 3.74 5.13
N ARG A 466 20.89 4.30 4.21
CA ARG A 466 21.10 5.64 3.65
C ARG A 466 20.10 6.68 4.14
N ASP A 467 19.24 6.34 5.08
CA ASP A 467 18.34 7.31 5.67
C ASP A 467 19.11 8.32 6.53
N PRO A 468 18.76 9.61 6.48
CA PRO A 468 19.43 10.61 7.29
C PRO A 468 19.10 10.40 8.76
N LEU A 469 20.15 10.43 9.59
CA LEU A 469 20.00 10.43 11.04
C LEU A 469 19.61 11.84 11.50
N LYS A 470 18.49 11.94 12.23
CA LYS A 470 18.00 13.23 12.73
C LYS A 470 18.51 13.46 14.16
N PRO A 471 19.32 14.51 14.43
CA PRO A 471 19.80 14.81 15.77
C PRO A 471 18.66 14.88 16.81
N GLY A 472 18.92 14.37 17.99
CA GLY A 472 17.96 14.29 19.09
C GLY A 472 17.03 13.08 19.09
N LYS A 473 16.94 12.33 17.98
CA LYS A 473 16.22 11.05 17.93
C LYS A 473 17.06 9.93 18.56
N GLU A 474 16.40 8.88 19.01
CA GLU A 474 17.03 7.72 19.62
C GLU A 474 17.08 6.55 18.65
N LEU A 475 18.22 5.85 18.63
CA LEU A 475 18.43 4.58 17.94
C LEU A 475 18.59 3.47 18.95
N VAL A 476 17.95 2.35 18.67
CA VAL A 476 18.19 1.10 19.40
C VAL A 476 19.35 0.37 18.75
N VAL A 477 20.31 -0.05 19.57
CA VAL A 477 21.49 -0.80 19.17
C VAL A 477 21.53 -2.11 19.94
N TRP A 478 21.52 -3.24 19.24
CA TRP A 478 21.66 -4.56 19.84
C TRP A 478 23.10 -5.03 19.75
N VAL A 479 23.70 -5.39 20.91
CA VAL A 479 25.07 -5.88 20.98
C VAL A 479 25.12 -7.20 21.72
N ASN A 480 26.09 -8.06 21.39
CA ASN A 480 26.32 -9.34 22.08
C ASN A 480 27.31 -9.22 23.22
N GLN A 481 28.23 -8.27 23.12
CA GLN A 481 29.20 -7.94 24.15
C GLN A 481 29.29 -6.42 24.30
N VAL A 482 29.38 -5.93 25.51
CA VAL A 482 29.73 -4.53 25.77
C VAL A 482 31.25 -4.52 25.90
N SER A 483 31.96 -4.04 24.86
CA SER A 483 33.42 -4.07 24.86
C SER A 483 34.04 -2.96 25.72
N GLU A 484 35.03 -3.35 26.49
CA GLU A 484 35.92 -2.48 27.27
C GLU A 484 36.97 -1.82 26.37
N GLN A 485 36.66 -0.84 25.54
CA GLN A 485 37.73 0.01 24.96
C GLN A 485 37.15 1.34 24.47
N GLN A 486 37.34 2.42 25.12
CA GLN A 486 38.32 3.48 24.86
C GLN A 486 38.14 4.68 25.81
N THR A 487 39.23 5.09 26.29
CA THR A 487 39.62 6.21 27.12
C THR A 487 39.04 7.58 26.74
N ASP A 488 38.79 8.37 27.79
CA ASP A 488 38.71 9.83 27.83
C ASP A 488 37.45 10.56 27.39
N ASN A 489 36.30 9.94 27.38
CA ASN A 489 35.03 10.67 27.55
C ASN A 489 34.00 9.71 28.14
N SER A 490 33.66 9.82 29.38
CA SER A 490 32.63 9.01 30.05
C SER A 490 31.28 9.19 29.31
N ILE A 491 30.92 8.21 28.51
CA ILE A 491 29.65 8.24 27.77
C ILE A 491 28.62 7.47 28.55
N MET A 492 27.88 8.17 29.42
CA MET A 492 26.76 7.61 30.16
C MET A 492 25.65 7.18 29.21
N ARG A 493 25.26 5.91 29.25
CA ARG A 493 24.21 5.37 28.40
C ARG A 493 23.11 4.72 29.19
N THR A 494 21.89 4.88 28.72
CA THR A 494 20.73 4.18 29.27
C THR A 494 20.64 2.78 28.65
N LEU A 495 20.72 1.76 29.51
CA LEU A 495 20.60 0.36 29.17
C LEU A 495 19.32 -0.19 29.79
N THR A 496 18.52 -0.94 29.04
CA THR A 496 17.41 -1.73 29.59
C THR A 496 17.88 -3.18 29.73
N TYR A 497 18.10 -3.62 30.98
CA TYR A 497 18.48 -4.98 31.30
C TYR A 497 17.28 -5.82 31.71
N THR A 498 17.11 -7.00 31.13
CA THR A 498 16.07 -7.95 31.57
C THR A 498 16.69 -8.94 32.53
N VAL A 499 16.19 -8.94 33.76
CA VAL A 499 16.64 -9.83 34.85
C VAL A 499 16.46 -11.28 34.43
N ARG A 500 17.50 -12.08 34.62
CA ARG A 500 17.51 -13.52 34.34
C ARG A 500 17.38 -14.32 35.63
N ASN A 501 17.04 -15.59 35.50
CA ASN A 501 17.02 -16.49 36.66
C ASN A 501 18.41 -16.58 37.29
N GLY A 502 18.50 -16.35 38.60
CA GLY A 502 19.76 -16.30 39.34
C GLY A 502 20.48 -14.93 39.36
N ASP A 503 19.92 -13.88 38.73
CA ASP A 503 20.48 -12.53 38.85
C ASP A 503 20.20 -11.93 40.24
N SER A 504 21.18 -11.17 40.72
CA SER A 504 21.03 -10.31 41.90
C SER A 504 21.45 -8.88 41.56
N LEU A 505 20.99 -7.90 42.32
CA LEU A 505 21.44 -6.50 42.15
C LEU A 505 22.96 -6.38 42.20
N SER A 506 23.64 -7.16 43.06
CA SER A 506 25.09 -7.19 43.14
C SER A 506 25.71 -7.70 41.84
N ARG A 507 25.26 -8.86 41.33
CA ARG A 507 25.76 -9.41 40.07
C ARG A 507 25.53 -8.48 38.88
N ILE A 508 24.38 -7.80 38.86
CA ILE A 508 24.08 -6.83 37.81
C ILE A 508 24.96 -5.59 37.96
N ALA A 509 25.15 -5.11 39.18
CA ALA A 509 26.01 -3.97 39.48
C ALA A 509 27.46 -4.22 39.07
N ASP A 510 28.00 -5.37 39.46
CA ASP A 510 29.36 -5.81 39.08
C ASP A 510 29.49 -5.96 37.55
N LYS A 511 28.49 -6.56 36.91
CA LYS A 511 28.47 -6.80 35.47
C LYS A 511 28.51 -5.51 34.64
N PHE A 512 27.91 -4.45 35.14
CA PHE A 512 27.80 -3.17 34.41
C PHE A 512 28.66 -2.07 35.04
N ASN A 513 29.50 -2.42 36.03
CA ASN A 513 30.36 -1.52 36.75
C ASN A 513 29.63 -0.27 37.29
N VAL A 514 28.47 -0.49 37.90
CA VAL A 514 27.62 0.54 38.51
C VAL A 514 27.33 0.21 39.97
N LYS A 515 26.97 1.19 40.79
CA LYS A 515 26.63 0.95 42.18
C LYS A 515 25.24 0.35 42.33
N ILE A 516 25.06 -0.57 43.26
CA ILE A 516 23.76 -1.16 43.62
C ILE A 516 22.74 -0.07 43.97
N SER A 517 23.19 0.95 44.72
CA SER A 517 22.37 2.13 45.07
C SER A 517 21.82 2.88 43.84
N ASP A 518 22.61 2.96 42.78
CA ASP A 518 22.23 3.66 41.59
C ASP A 518 21.19 2.85 40.80
N ILE A 519 21.37 1.54 40.66
CA ILE A 519 20.37 0.64 40.06
C ILE A 519 19.04 0.76 40.82
N ALA A 520 19.08 0.73 42.15
CA ALA A 520 17.89 0.85 42.98
C ALA A 520 17.19 2.20 42.78
N LYS A 521 17.94 3.31 42.75
CA LYS A 521 17.44 4.67 42.51
C LYS A 521 16.82 4.82 41.14
N TRP A 522 17.47 4.34 40.08
CA TRP A 522 17.01 4.47 38.71
C TRP A 522 15.73 3.69 38.42
N ASN A 523 15.45 2.65 39.21
CA ASN A 523 14.32 1.75 39.01
C ASN A 523 13.30 1.79 40.16
N ASN A 524 13.39 2.76 41.06
CA ASN A 524 12.53 2.91 42.24
C ASN A 524 12.42 1.60 43.07
N LEU A 525 13.54 0.88 43.22
CA LEU A 525 13.58 -0.35 43.96
C LEU A 525 13.81 -0.03 45.44
N ASN A 526 12.78 -0.27 46.26
CA ASN A 526 12.94 -0.22 47.71
C ASN A 526 13.72 -1.45 48.15
N GLY A 527 14.79 -1.30 48.95
CA GLY A 527 15.82 -2.30 49.30
C GLY A 527 15.39 -3.64 49.90
N LYS A 528 14.09 -3.96 49.86
CA LYS A 528 13.51 -5.23 50.34
C LYS A 528 12.82 -6.07 49.25
N ARG A 529 12.89 -5.66 47.98
CA ARG A 529 12.25 -6.43 46.86
C ARG A 529 13.29 -7.26 46.11
N TYR A 530 13.06 -8.57 46.05
CA TYR A 530 13.80 -9.47 45.18
C TYR A 530 13.54 -9.15 43.72
N LEU A 531 14.57 -9.22 42.88
CA LEU A 531 14.42 -9.11 41.42
C LEU A 531 13.65 -10.31 40.89
N GLN A 532 12.68 -10.05 40.02
CA GLN A 532 11.93 -11.10 39.35
C GLN A 532 12.54 -11.40 37.97
N PRO A 533 12.73 -12.68 37.61
CA PRO A 533 13.09 -13.03 36.24
C PRO A 533 12.10 -12.42 35.24
N GLY A 534 12.61 -11.80 34.17
CA GLY A 534 11.79 -11.05 33.19
C GLY A 534 11.59 -9.57 33.55
N GLN A 535 11.89 -9.13 34.76
CA GLN A 535 11.84 -7.73 35.18
C GLN A 535 12.81 -6.89 34.33
N LYS A 536 12.36 -5.73 33.82
CA LYS A 536 13.22 -4.80 33.10
C LYS A 536 13.78 -3.75 34.03
N LEU A 537 15.11 -3.64 34.05
CA LEU A 537 15.84 -2.64 34.83
C LEU A 537 16.45 -1.60 33.87
N LYS A 538 16.25 -0.33 34.21
CA LYS A 538 16.89 0.79 33.52
C LYS A 538 18.25 1.04 34.22
N LEU A 539 19.34 0.95 33.45
CA LEU A 539 20.70 1.18 33.92
C LEU A 539 21.30 2.36 33.16
N TYR A 540 22.01 3.22 33.87
CA TYR A 540 22.84 4.26 33.27
C TYR A 540 24.29 3.81 33.40
N VAL A 541 24.85 3.32 32.32
CA VAL A 541 26.15 2.69 32.30
C VAL A 541 27.14 3.58 31.58
N ASP A 542 28.29 3.80 32.17
CA ASP A 542 29.43 4.38 31.47
C ASP A 542 30.02 3.29 30.57
N VAL A 543 29.66 3.34 29.28
CA VAL A 543 30.13 2.35 28.31
C VAL A 543 31.62 2.47 27.99
N THR A 544 32.33 3.40 28.63
CA THR A 544 33.77 3.53 28.53
C THR A 544 34.50 2.77 29.65
N ARG A 545 33.75 2.26 30.67
CA ARG A 545 34.29 1.57 31.87
C ARG A 545 33.68 0.18 32.12
N THR A 546 32.90 -0.36 31.21
CA THR A 546 32.31 -1.72 31.33
C THR A 546 32.95 -2.71 30.40
#